data_6b37796fe906ac452229d5e454e62f0e
#
_entry.id   6b37796fe906ac452229d5e454e62f0e
#
_cell.length_a   1.000
_cell.length_b   1.000
_cell.length_c   1.000
_cell.angle_alpha   90.00
_cell.angle_beta   90.00
_cell.angle_gamma   90.00
#
_symmetry.space_group_name_H-M   'P 1'
#
loop_
_entity.id
_entity.type
_entity.pdbx_description
1 polymer ?
#
loop_
_entity_poly.entity_id
_entity_poly.type
_entity_poly.pdbx_seq_one_letter_code
_entity_poly.pdbx_strand_id
1 'polypeptide(L)'
;VGGVIRRIDLADILYLQADDKYTLAHHRGGEHVLDASLKELEAQFGGQLLRIHRNCLVNPVQLSELRRDADGHVWAVLKDVEKPLEVSRRCAGELKDWLKGV
;
A
#
# COMPACT_ATOMS: atom_id res chain seq x y z
N VAL A 1 -8.32 -21.55 15.70
CA VAL A 1 -7.82 -21.19 16.04
C VAL A 1 -6.96 -20.72 16.74
N GLY A 2 -6.93 -20.21 17.13
CA GLY A 2 -6.40 -19.52 17.77
C GLY A 2 -5.42 -19.35 18.46
N GLY A 3 -4.91 -18.57 18.86
CA GLY A 3 -3.88 -18.33 19.76
C GLY A 3 -2.55 -17.92 19.20
N VAL A 4 -2.42 -17.85 17.92
CA VAL A 4 -1.17 -17.39 17.36
C VAL A 4 -1.28 -15.90 17.07
N ILE A 5 -0.47 -15.11 17.77
CA ILE A 5 -0.38 -13.69 17.52
C ILE A 5 0.94 -13.47 16.79
N ARG A 6 0.86 -12.97 15.56
CA ARG A 6 2.05 -12.67 14.78
C ARG A 6 2.30 -11.19 14.76
N ARG A 7 3.54 -10.85 14.92
CA ARG A 7 3.99 -9.49 14.73
C ARG A 7 4.51 -9.37 13.31
N ILE A 8 3.95 -8.43 12.55
CA ILE A 8 4.43 -8.14 11.21
C ILE A 8 5.12 -6.80 11.27
N ASP A 9 6.39 -6.77 10.92
CA ASP A 9 7.14 -5.52 10.91
C ASP A 9 6.70 -4.68 9.72
N LEU A 10 6.59 -3.37 9.92
CA LEU A 10 6.21 -2.45 8.85
C LEU A 10 7.14 -2.60 7.64
N ALA A 11 8.42 -2.88 7.88
CA ALA A 11 9.39 -3.07 6.79
C ALA A 11 9.03 -4.24 5.87
N ASP A 12 8.29 -5.23 6.38
CA ASP A 12 7.89 -6.39 5.59
C ASP A 12 6.57 -6.19 4.86
N ILE A 13 5.83 -5.15 5.20
CA ILE A 13 4.55 -4.84 4.55
C ILE A 13 4.83 -4.26 3.17
N LEU A 14 4.18 -4.82 2.17
CA LEU A 14 4.27 -4.34 0.79
C LEU A 14 3.15 -3.34 0.53
N TYR A 15 1.93 -3.74 0.77
CA TYR A 15 0.78 -2.85 0.64
C TYR A 15 -0.41 -3.40 1.40
N LEU A 16 -1.39 -2.53 1.66
CA LEU A 16 -2.63 -2.86 2.34
C LEU A 16 -3.78 -2.52 1.40
N GLN A 17 -4.73 -3.43 1.27
CA GLN A 17 -5.86 -3.24 0.39
C GLN A 17 -7.17 -3.54 1.12
N ALA A 18 -8.11 -2.62 1.02
CA ALA A 18 -9.42 -2.81 1.62
C ALA A 18 -10.32 -3.58 0.67
N ASP A 19 -11.02 -4.55 1.23
CA ASP A 19 -12.09 -5.26 0.55
C ASP A 19 -13.39 -4.91 1.29
N ASP A 20 -14.52 -5.45 0.84
CA ASP A 20 -15.84 -5.08 1.36
C ASP A 20 -15.97 -5.16 2.88
N LYS A 21 -15.32 -6.13 3.49
CA LYS A 21 -15.50 -6.40 4.92
C LYS A 21 -14.23 -6.39 5.74
N TYR A 22 -13.08 -6.35 5.11
CA TYR A 22 -11.81 -6.46 5.83
C TYR A 22 -10.68 -5.81 5.04
N THR A 23 -9.57 -5.64 5.71
CA THR A 23 -8.34 -5.15 5.09
C THR A 23 -7.36 -6.31 4.94
N LEU A 24 -6.76 -6.45 3.76
CA LEU A 24 -5.72 -7.43 3.54
C LEU A 24 -4.36 -6.75 3.58
N ALA A 25 -3.49 -7.28 4.41
CA ALA A 25 -2.09 -6.85 4.45
C ALA A 25 -1.28 -7.82 3.60
N HIS A 26 -0.66 -7.31 2.55
CA HIS A 26 0.25 -8.10 1.71
C HIS A 26 1.66 -7.83 2.18
N HIS A 27 2.35 -8.87 2.61
CA HIS A 27 3.70 -8.77 3.13
C HIS A 27 4.56 -9.90 2.56
N ARG A 28 5.85 -9.86 2.86
CA ARG A 28 6.79 -10.82 2.26
C ARG A 28 6.49 -12.27 2.62
N GLY A 29 5.85 -12.51 3.73
CA GLY A 29 5.47 -13.85 4.16
C GLY A 29 4.11 -14.32 3.69
N GLY A 30 3.36 -13.48 2.96
CA GLY A 30 2.02 -13.85 2.47
C GLY A 30 1.00 -12.76 2.71
N GLU A 31 -0.22 -13.16 3.04
CA GLU A 31 -1.32 -12.24 3.25
C GLU A 31 -1.92 -12.45 4.63
N HIS A 32 -2.37 -11.35 5.25
CA HIS A 32 -3.05 -11.39 6.52
C HIS A 32 -4.29 -10.52 6.48
N VAL A 33 -5.38 -11.01 7.07
CA VAL A 33 -6.61 -10.24 7.23
C VAL A 33 -6.48 -9.40 8.50
N LEU A 34 -6.78 -8.11 8.40
CA LEU A 34 -6.75 -7.19 9.52
C LEU A 34 -8.16 -6.67 9.80
N ASP A 35 -8.46 -6.47 11.08
CA ASP A 35 -9.75 -5.90 11.48
C ASP A 35 -9.79 -4.38 11.36
N ALA A 36 -8.64 -3.75 11.25
CA ALA A 36 -8.56 -2.29 11.16
C ALA A 36 -8.88 -1.79 9.76
N SER A 37 -9.52 -0.63 9.67
CA SER A 37 -9.77 0.00 8.38
C SER A 37 -8.49 0.67 7.87
N LEU A 38 -8.46 0.99 6.57
CA LEU A 38 -7.32 1.72 6.00
C LEU A 38 -7.16 3.09 6.66
N LYS A 39 -8.27 3.74 7.00
CA LYS A 39 -8.23 5.04 7.66
C LYS A 39 -7.56 4.95 9.02
N GLU A 40 -7.88 3.90 9.78
CA GLU A 40 -7.27 3.67 11.09
C GLU A 40 -5.79 3.39 10.95
N LEU A 41 -5.42 2.58 9.97
CA LEU A 41 -4.02 2.22 9.72
C LEU A 41 -3.22 3.42 9.23
N GLU A 42 -3.82 4.24 8.38
CA GLU A 42 -3.19 5.46 7.91
C GLU A 42 -2.90 6.41 9.07
N ALA A 43 -3.86 6.55 9.98
CA ALA A 43 -3.69 7.39 11.16
C ALA A 43 -2.63 6.83 12.11
N GLN A 44 -2.62 5.51 12.28
CA GLN A 44 -1.68 4.85 13.18
C GLN A 44 -0.24 4.94 12.70
N PHE A 45 -0.01 4.75 11.41
CA PHE A 45 1.35 4.73 10.86
C PHE A 45 1.80 6.09 10.31
N GLY A 46 0.89 7.05 10.21
CA GLY A 46 1.23 8.39 9.73
C GLY A 46 1.85 8.34 8.35
N GLY A 47 2.99 9.00 8.17
CA GLY A 47 3.67 9.06 6.88
C GLY A 47 4.41 7.79 6.47
N GLN A 48 4.37 6.74 7.28
CA GLN A 48 5.06 5.49 6.97
C GLN A 48 4.33 4.65 5.93
N LEU A 49 3.05 4.93 5.70
CA LEU A 49 2.27 4.31 4.64
C LEU A 49 1.68 5.43 3.80
N LEU A 50 1.70 5.26 2.49
CA LEU A 50 1.15 6.25 1.57
C LEU A 50 -0.12 5.73 0.93
N ARG A 51 -1.15 6.57 0.91
CA ARG A 51 -2.38 6.24 0.22
C ARG A 51 -2.20 6.48 -1.27
N ILE A 52 -2.46 5.45 -2.06
CA ILE A 52 -2.39 5.55 -3.52
C ILE A 52 -3.78 5.45 -4.16
N HIS A 53 -4.75 4.97 -3.39
CA HIS A 53 -6.12 4.80 -3.85
C HIS A 53 -7.00 4.78 -2.61
N ARG A 54 -8.29 5.08 -2.78
CA ARG A 54 -9.20 5.03 -1.64
C ARG A 54 -9.21 3.67 -0.94
N ASN A 55 -8.83 2.61 -1.64
CA ASN A 55 -8.82 1.26 -1.12
C ASN A 55 -7.42 0.69 -0.90
N CYS A 56 -6.38 1.49 -1.03
CA CYS A 56 -5.02 0.97 -0.99
C CYS A 56 -4.03 1.91 -0.35
N LEU A 57 -3.22 1.35 0.57
CA LEU A 57 -2.06 2.01 1.15
C LEU A 57 -0.84 1.21 0.75
N VAL A 58 0.26 1.86 0.41
CA VAL A 58 1.50 1.18 0.09
C VAL A 58 2.60 1.59 1.05
N ASN A 59 3.57 0.70 1.22
CA ASN A 59 4.79 1.02 1.94
C ASN A 59 5.72 1.76 0.96
N PRO A 60 5.99 3.05 1.19
CA PRO A 60 6.78 3.83 0.22
C PRO A 60 8.19 3.32 0.05
N VAL A 61 8.75 2.63 1.05
CA VAL A 61 10.08 2.04 0.95
C VAL A 61 10.12 0.97 -0.14
N GLN A 62 9.00 0.32 -0.40
CA GLN A 62 8.89 -0.71 -1.42
C GLN A 62 8.52 -0.16 -2.79
N LEU A 63 8.23 1.12 -2.88
CA LEU A 63 7.84 1.74 -4.14
C LEU A 63 9.06 1.84 -5.06
N SER A 64 8.97 1.18 -6.21
CA SER A 64 10.06 1.13 -7.19
C SER A 64 9.93 2.25 -8.22
N GLU A 65 8.74 2.39 -8.79
CA GLU A 65 8.51 3.43 -9.79
C GLU A 65 7.03 3.71 -9.95
N LEU A 66 6.71 4.80 -10.61
CA LEU A 66 5.37 5.10 -11.07
C LEU A 66 5.37 5.01 -12.58
N ARG A 67 4.36 4.36 -13.14
CA ARG A 67 4.19 4.24 -14.58
C ARG A 67 2.91 4.92 -15.00
N ARG A 68 2.95 5.54 -16.17
CA ARG A 68 1.75 6.09 -16.79
C ARG A 68 1.49 5.30 -18.06
N ASP A 69 0.25 4.83 -18.23
CA ASP A 69 -0.10 4.11 -19.45
C ASP A 69 -0.57 5.08 -20.55
N ALA A 70 -0.95 4.51 -21.70
CA ALA A 70 -1.38 5.32 -22.85
C ALA A 70 -2.65 6.12 -22.57
N ASP A 71 -3.46 5.67 -21.63
CA ASP A 71 -4.69 6.36 -21.26
C ASP A 71 -4.50 7.42 -20.19
N GLY A 72 -3.27 7.58 -19.73
CA GLY A 72 -2.96 8.53 -18.68
C GLY A 72 -3.14 8.02 -17.26
N HIS A 73 -3.47 6.75 -17.08
CA HIS A 73 -3.58 6.16 -15.76
C HIS A 73 -2.19 5.97 -15.16
N VAL A 74 -2.10 6.22 -13.86
CA VAL A 74 -0.83 6.06 -13.12
C VAL A 74 -0.89 4.76 -12.33
N TRP A 75 0.20 4.02 -12.39
CA TRP A 75 0.35 2.73 -11.70
C TRP A 75 1.59 2.77 -10.82
N ALA A 76 1.45 2.22 -9.62
CA ALA A 76 2.58 2.09 -8.69
C ALA A 76 3.17 0.69 -8.83
N VAL A 77 4.47 0.64 -9.05
CA VAL A 77 5.20 -0.63 -9.13
C VAL A 77 5.98 -0.78 -7.85
N LEU A 78 5.71 -1.86 -7.13
CA LEU A 78 6.38 -2.16 -5.87
C LEU A 78 7.38 -3.30 -6.05
N LYS A 79 8.44 -3.28 -5.25
CA LYS A 79 9.38 -4.40 -5.19
C LYS A 79 8.65 -5.62 -4.69
N ASP A 80 8.96 -6.78 -5.26
CA ASP A 80 8.38 -8.06 -4.89
C ASP A 80 6.86 -8.19 -5.13
N VAL A 81 6.28 -7.28 -5.87
CA VAL A 81 4.88 -7.34 -6.28
C VAL A 81 4.84 -7.38 -7.80
N GLU A 82 4.30 -8.46 -8.36
CA GLU A 82 4.30 -8.65 -9.80
C GLU A 82 3.39 -7.68 -10.53
N LYS A 83 2.22 -7.43 -9.99
CA LYS A 83 1.23 -6.59 -10.66
C LYS A 83 1.31 -5.16 -10.16
N PRO A 84 1.31 -4.18 -11.07
CA PRO A 84 1.26 -2.80 -10.62
C PRO A 84 -0.08 -2.50 -9.96
N LEU A 85 -0.07 -1.53 -9.05
CA LEU A 85 -1.27 -1.12 -8.32
C LEU A 85 -1.78 0.19 -8.88
N GLU A 86 -3.09 0.29 -9.03
CA GLU A 86 -3.71 1.49 -9.57
C GLU A 86 -3.57 2.66 -8.58
N VAL A 87 -3.20 3.82 -9.11
CA VAL A 87 -3.06 5.04 -8.32
C VAL A 87 -4.18 6.00 -8.76
N SER A 88 -4.95 6.52 -7.80
CA SER A 88 -5.99 7.48 -8.13
C SER A 88 -5.36 8.80 -8.56
N ARG A 89 -6.09 9.59 -9.34
CA ARG A 89 -5.61 10.91 -9.78
C ARG A 89 -5.25 11.80 -8.60
N ARG A 90 -6.05 11.74 -7.56
CA ARG A 90 -5.83 12.54 -6.36
C ARG A 90 -4.50 12.19 -5.70
N CYS A 91 -4.16 10.92 -5.66
CA CYS A 91 -2.96 10.46 -4.97
C CYS A 91 -1.71 10.53 -5.83
N ALA A 92 -1.85 10.56 -7.15
CA ALA A 92 -0.70 10.56 -8.06
C ALA A 92 0.24 11.71 -7.83
N GLY A 93 -0.29 12.91 -7.55
CA GLY A 93 0.52 14.09 -7.29
C GLY A 93 1.39 13.94 -6.05
N GLU A 94 0.80 13.43 -4.98
CA GLU A 94 1.53 13.22 -3.73
C GLU A 94 2.66 12.19 -3.89
N LEU A 95 2.39 11.12 -4.64
CA LEU A 95 3.39 10.10 -4.88
C LEU A 95 4.54 10.61 -5.73
N LYS A 96 4.26 11.44 -6.73
CA LYS A 96 5.30 12.05 -7.54
C LYS A 96 6.20 12.94 -6.68
N ASP A 97 5.60 13.74 -5.81
CA ASP A 97 6.35 14.61 -4.92
C ASP A 97 7.19 13.81 -3.95
N TRP A 98 6.65 12.70 -3.45
CA TRP A 98 7.40 11.84 -2.56
C TRP A 98 8.63 11.24 -3.25
N LEU A 99 8.47 10.77 -4.49
CA LEU A 99 9.57 10.19 -5.26
C LEU A 99 10.64 11.21 -5.59
N LYS A 100 10.25 12.46 -5.85
CA LYS A 100 11.21 13.53 -6.13
C LYS A 100 12.03 13.90 -4.90
N GLY A 101 11.46 13.71 -3.72
CA GLY A 101 12.12 14.05 -2.48
C GLY A 101 13.09 12.99 -1.97
N VAL A 102 13.23 11.88 -2.69
CA VAL A 102 14.07 10.76 -2.24
C VAL A 102 15.46 10.84 -2.81
#